data_2cc48d04b464c6a051a23684c154ab17
#
_entry.id   2cc48d04b464c6a051a23684c154ab17
#
_cell.length_a   1.000
_cell.length_b   1.000
_cell.length_c   1.000
_cell.angle_alpha   90.00
_cell.angle_beta   90.00
_cell.angle_gamma   90.00
#
_symmetry.space_group_name_H-M   'P 1'
#
loop_
_entity.id
_entity.type
_entity.pdbx_description
1 polymer ?
#
loop_
_entity_poly.entity_id
_entity_poly.type
_entity_poly.pdbx_seq_one_letter_code
_entity_poly.pdbx_strand_id
1 'polypeptide(L)'
;MNIEIRNDYEKNMKQKRWSKDTIAAGRRHTVGLQSDGKVTAVGDNKYGQCNVSVWLDIVTVAAGNVHMATNTGNAHTIGLKANGTVAAVGWNMHDQCAVNDWRDIVAVAAGWRHTVGLQSDGSVVAAGRNNEGECNVSGWHDIVAVAAGDWHTLGLKLDGTAVAVGNNRYRQCNVSKWSGIVAVAAGYLHTVGLKSDGTAVAVGQNKVDQCDVSGWHDIVAIAVGSNHTIGLKSDGTVVAAGWNKYGQCNVSDWFDIVAVAAGCAHTIGLKSDGTVIAVGDNEYGQCDVSSWRGIQMPGN
;
A
#
# COMPACT_ATOMS: atom_id res chain seq x y z
N MET A 1 1.31 -23.93 -20.87
CA MET A 1 0.32 -22.87 -20.64
C MET A 1 -0.12 -22.35 -21.99
N ASN A 2 -1.42 -22.40 -22.31
CA ASN A 2 -1.94 -22.10 -23.65
C ASN A 2 -1.69 -20.62 -23.97
N ILE A 3 -1.35 -20.28 -25.23
CA ILE A 3 -1.00 -18.90 -25.64
C ILE A 3 -2.16 -17.91 -25.35
N GLU A 4 -3.40 -18.35 -25.46
CA GLU A 4 -4.58 -17.54 -25.11
C GLU A 4 -4.64 -17.22 -23.61
N ILE A 5 -4.37 -18.19 -22.74
CA ILE A 5 -4.34 -17.98 -21.26
C ILE A 5 -3.20 -17.02 -20.88
N ARG A 6 -2.08 -17.11 -21.58
CA ARG A 6 -0.95 -16.19 -21.39
C ARG A 6 -1.29 -14.78 -21.85
N ASN A 7 -1.94 -14.61 -22.99
CA ASN A 7 -2.36 -13.31 -23.52
C ASN A 7 -3.45 -12.65 -22.63
N ASP A 8 -4.41 -13.43 -22.11
CA ASP A 8 -5.41 -12.93 -21.18
C ASP A 8 -4.82 -12.59 -19.80
N TYR A 9 -3.85 -13.39 -19.34
CA TYR A 9 -3.11 -13.08 -18.12
C TYR A 9 -2.26 -11.81 -18.29
N GLU A 10 -1.52 -11.66 -19.38
CA GLU A 10 -0.74 -10.46 -19.71
C GLU A 10 -1.62 -9.22 -19.90
N LYS A 11 -2.81 -9.39 -20.52
CA LYS A 11 -3.79 -8.31 -20.70
C LYS A 11 -4.43 -7.89 -19.37
N ASN A 12 -4.81 -8.85 -18.52
CA ASN A 12 -5.32 -8.62 -17.17
C ASN A 12 -4.25 -8.03 -16.24
N MET A 13 -2.99 -8.46 -16.36
CA MET A 13 -1.86 -7.90 -15.63
C MET A 13 -1.51 -6.50 -16.15
N LYS A 14 -1.61 -6.22 -17.46
CA LYS A 14 -1.45 -4.87 -18.00
C LYS A 14 -2.57 -3.93 -17.54
N GLN A 15 -3.79 -4.41 -17.39
CA GLN A 15 -4.92 -3.64 -16.88
C GLN A 15 -4.86 -3.42 -15.36
N LYS A 16 -4.36 -4.41 -14.57
CA LYS A 16 -4.00 -4.28 -13.15
C LYS A 16 -2.67 -3.55 -12.89
N ARG A 17 -1.81 -3.46 -13.90
CA ARG A 17 -0.48 -2.82 -13.85
C ARG A 17 -0.51 -1.35 -13.39
N TRP A 18 -1.68 -0.77 -13.34
CA TRP A 18 -1.94 0.63 -13.02
C TRP A 18 -3.07 0.81 -12.01
N SER A 19 -3.27 -0.14 -11.08
CA SER A 19 -4.21 0.13 -9.98
C SER A 19 -3.72 1.36 -9.24
N LYS A 20 -4.41 2.47 -9.47
CA LYS A 20 -4.09 3.73 -8.83
C LYS A 20 -4.63 3.65 -7.41
N ASP A 21 -3.74 3.68 -6.44
CA ASP A 21 -4.15 3.83 -5.05
C ASP A 21 -4.69 5.25 -4.86
N THR A 22 -5.99 5.34 -4.69
CA THR A 22 -6.71 6.61 -4.56
C THR A 22 -6.93 7.01 -3.11
N ILE A 23 -6.73 6.07 -2.19
CA ILE A 23 -6.68 6.27 -0.74
C ILE A 23 -5.42 5.64 -0.16
N ALA A 24 -4.80 6.29 0.81
CA ALA A 24 -3.64 5.76 1.51
C ALA A 24 -3.72 6.07 3.01
N ALA A 25 -3.28 5.12 3.83
CA ALA A 25 -3.27 5.23 5.27
C ALA A 25 -1.84 5.07 5.80
N GLY A 26 -1.35 6.10 6.44
CA GLY A 26 -0.02 6.12 7.05
C GLY A 26 -0.06 5.81 8.54
N ARG A 27 0.95 6.29 9.29
CA ARG A 27 0.99 6.07 10.72
C ARG A 27 -0.18 6.72 11.47
N ARG A 28 -0.38 8.02 11.27
CA ARG A 28 -1.35 8.87 11.99
C ARG A 28 -2.02 9.84 11.04
N HIS A 29 -2.04 9.53 9.74
CA HIS A 29 -2.66 10.37 8.74
C HIS A 29 -3.27 9.52 7.64
N THR A 30 -4.24 10.08 6.96
CA THR A 30 -4.96 9.48 5.84
C THR A 30 -4.93 10.45 4.67
N VAL A 31 -4.78 9.92 3.48
CA VAL A 31 -4.67 10.66 2.24
C VAL A 31 -5.71 10.15 1.25
N GLY A 32 -6.37 11.06 0.55
CA GLY A 32 -7.34 10.75 -0.50
C GLY A 32 -7.07 11.56 -1.76
N LEU A 33 -7.07 10.88 -2.89
CA LEU A 33 -6.98 11.49 -4.21
C LEU A 33 -8.38 11.81 -4.72
N GLN A 34 -8.62 13.05 -5.10
CA GLN A 34 -9.87 13.51 -5.68
C GLN A 34 -9.87 13.27 -7.19
N SER A 35 -11.07 13.18 -7.79
CA SER A 35 -11.24 12.93 -9.22
C SER A 35 -10.70 14.06 -10.13
N ASP A 36 -10.45 15.25 -9.57
CA ASP A 36 -9.81 16.38 -10.26
C ASP A 36 -8.27 16.40 -10.13
N GLY A 37 -7.68 15.36 -9.58
CA GLY A 37 -6.22 15.23 -9.40
C GLY A 37 -5.67 15.97 -8.19
N LYS A 38 -6.53 16.60 -7.37
CA LYS A 38 -6.13 17.18 -6.08
C LYS A 38 -6.05 16.11 -5.00
N VAL A 39 -5.30 16.41 -3.95
CA VAL A 39 -5.12 15.51 -2.83
C VAL A 39 -5.60 16.17 -1.54
N THR A 40 -6.36 15.41 -0.74
CA THR A 40 -6.77 15.79 0.60
C THR A 40 -6.09 14.90 1.63
N ALA A 41 -5.84 15.41 2.83
CA ALA A 41 -5.27 14.64 3.92
C ALA A 41 -5.81 15.11 5.26
N VAL A 42 -5.91 14.16 6.22
CA VAL A 42 -6.29 14.41 7.62
C VAL A 42 -5.35 13.65 8.56
N GLY A 43 -5.29 14.08 9.80
CA GLY A 43 -4.48 13.45 10.84
C GLY A 43 -3.28 14.29 11.25
N ASP A 44 -2.27 13.63 11.83
CA ASP A 44 -1.03 14.27 12.31
C ASP A 44 -0.30 14.96 11.14
N ASN A 45 0.06 16.23 11.35
CA ASN A 45 0.80 17.03 10.38
C ASN A 45 2.08 17.66 10.98
N LYS A 46 2.61 17.06 12.05
CA LYS A 46 3.78 17.59 12.78
C LYS A 46 4.99 17.79 11.87
N TYR A 47 5.16 16.95 10.86
CA TYR A 47 6.29 17.01 9.91
C TYR A 47 5.87 17.50 8.53
N GLY A 48 4.64 17.97 8.34
CA GLY A 48 4.11 18.41 7.04
C GLY A 48 3.62 17.28 6.15
N GLN A 49 3.38 16.08 6.69
CA GLN A 49 2.90 14.92 5.92
C GLN A 49 1.50 15.09 5.32
N CYS A 50 0.72 16.06 5.82
CA CYS A 50 -0.58 16.45 5.26
C CYS A 50 -0.52 17.71 4.37
N ASN A 51 0.66 18.27 4.08
CA ASN A 51 0.81 19.48 3.26
C ASN A 51 0.72 19.15 1.75
N VAL A 52 -0.38 18.55 1.34
CA VAL A 52 -0.61 18.03 -0.02
C VAL A 52 -1.52 18.93 -0.87
N SER A 53 -2.12 19.99 -0.31
CA SER A 53 -3.14 20.83 -0.95
C SER A 53 -2.64 21.60 -2.19
N VAL A 54 -1.32 21.74 -2.35
CA VAL A 54 -0.69 22.38 -3.51
C VAL A 54 -0.36 21.40 -4.63
N TRP A 55 -0.60 20.11 -4.42
CA TRP A 55 -0.32 19.11 -5.43
C TRP A 55 -1.39 19.13 -6.52
N LEU A 56 -0.93 19.00 -7.75
CA LEU A 56 -1.75 18.95 -8.96
C LEU A 56 -1.32 17.76 -9.81
N ASP A 57 -2.25 17.29 -10.65
CA ASP A 57 -2.04 16.20 -11.61
C ASP A 57 -1.61 14.87 -10.94
N ILE A 58 -2.01 14.66 -9.71
CA ILE A 58 -1.74 13.41 -8.99
C ILE A 58 -2.64 12.31 -9.54
N VAL A 59 -2.06 11.13 -9.75
CA VAL A 59 -2.77 9.94 -10.28
C VAL A 59 -2.75 8.77 -9.30
N THR A 60 -1.86 8.79 -8.29
CA THR A 60 -1.87 7.83 -7.18
C THR A 60 -1.19 8.43 -5.96
N VAL A 61 -1.54 7.94 -4.77
CA VAL A 61 -0.99 8.39 -3.49
C VAL A 61 -0.46 7.21 -2.67
N ALA A 62 0.59 7.44 -1.88
CA ALA A 62 1.09 6.50 -0.88
C ALA A 62 1.43 7.22 0.41
N ALA A 63 1.29 6.55 1.54
CA ALA A 63 1.55 7.11 2.86
C ALA A 63 2.42 6.16 3.69
N GLY A 64 3.49 6.70 4.26
CA GLY A 64 4.45 5.93 5.06
C GLY A 64 3.81 5.39 6.34
N ASN A 65 3.84 4.08 6.50
CA ASN A 65 3.40 3.41 7.71
C ASN A 65 4.56 3.30 8.72
N VAL A 66 4.26 3.33 10.01
CA VAL A 66 5.27 3.27 11.09
C VAL A 66 4.68 2.53 12.28
N HIS A 67 5.34 1.49 12.74
CA HIS A 67 4.88 0.74 13.92
C HIS A 67 4.79 1.59 15.20
N MET A 68 3.76 1.36 16.00
CA MET A 68 3.45 2.16 17.19
C MET A 68 4.54 2.17 18.26
N ALA A 69 5.35 1.11 18.37
CA ALA A 69 6.41 1.02 19.39
C ALA A 69 7.48 2.12 19.28
N THR A 70 7.58 2.79 18.14
CA THR A 70 8.53 3.89 17.94
C THR A 70 8.08 5.20 18.55
N ASN A 71 6.82 5.32 18.95
CA ASN A 71 6.13 6.53 19.45
C ASN A 71 6.48 7.84 18.70
N THR A 72 6.88 7.73 17.44
CA THR A 72 7.22 8.86 16.57
C THR A 72 6.12 9.05 15.54
N GLY A 73 5.69 10.29 15.29
CA GLY A 73 4.78 10.64 14.19
C GLY A 73 5.49 10.76 12.83
N ASN A 74 6.69 10.19 12.70
CA ASN A 74 7.59 10.35 11.57
C ASN A 74 7.04 9.59 10.35
N ALA A 75 6.24 10.26 9.56
CA ALA A 75 5.65 9.73 8.33
C ALA A 75 5.85 10.71 7.17
N HIS A 76 5.76 10.20 5.97
CA HIS A 76 5.81 10.98 4.74
C HIS A 76 4.69 10.55 3.80
N THR A 77 4.35 11.41 2.86
CA THR A 77 3.31 11.20 1.86
C THR A 77 3.92 11.37 0.49
N ILE A 78 3.54 10.50 -0.43
CA ILE A 78 4.02 10.46 -1.80
C ILE A 78 2.82 10.64 -2.74
N GLY A 79 3.01 11.46 -3.77
CA GLY A 79 2.07 11.60 -4.88
C GLY A 79 2.79 11.33 -6.21
N LEU A 80 2.30 10.37 -6.98
CA LEU A 80 2.75 10.16 -8.35
C LEU A 80 1.96 11.08 -9.27
N LYS A 81 2.67 11.83 -10.12
CA LYS A 81 2.05 12.71 -11.13
C LYS A 81 1.82 11.97 -12.43
N ALA A 82 0.86 12.45 -13.21
CA ALA A 82 0.50 11.90 -14.53
C ALA A 82 1.69 11.85 -15.51
N ASN A 83 2.67 12.74 -15.36
CA ASN A 83 3.88 12.80 -16.20
C ASN A 83 5.01 11.86 -15.74
N GLY A 84 4.77 10.98 -14.76
CA GLY A 84 5.76 10.03 -14.24
C GLY A 84 6.79 10.62 -13.28
N THR A 85 6.61 11.86 -12.82
CA THR A 85 7.42 12.45 -11.74
C THR A 85 6.73 12.25 -10.39
N VAL A 86 7.46 12.41 -9.30
CA VAL A 86 6.98 12.12 -7.94
C VAL A 86 7.09 13.36 -7.06
N ALA A 87 6.06 13.63 -6.27
CA ALA A 87 6.05 14.62 -5.21
C ALA A 87 6.11 13.91 -3.84
N ALA A 88 6.80 14.51 -2.87
CA ALA A 88 6.91 13.99 -1.52
C ALA A 88 6.84 15.12 -0.49
N VAL A 89 6.18 14.87 0.64
CA VAL A 89 6.14 15.76 1.82
C VAL A 89 6.21 14.95 3.10
N GLY A 90 6.57 15.60 4.18
CA GLY A 90 6.63 14.98 5.49
C GLY A 90 8.05 14.78 6.01
N TRP A 91 8.21 13.82 6.91
CA TRP A 91 9.48 13.54 7.55
C TRP A 91 10.52 13.01 6.56
N ASN A 92 11.76 13.58 6.59
CA ASN A 92 12.79 13.30 5.58
C ASN A 92 14.21 13.16 6.17
N MET A 93 14.36 12.68 7.41
CA MET A 93 15.70 12.56 8.02
C MET A 93 16.59 11.47 7.41
N HIS A 94 16.07 10.62 6.57
CA HIS A 94 16.80 9.55 5.87
C HIS A 94 16.73 9.71 4.34
N ASP A 95 16.39 10.90 3.84
CA ASP A 95 16.21 11.17 2.41
C ASP A 95 15.10 10.33 1.73
N GLN A 96 14.11 9.87 2.50
CA GLN A 96 12.97 9.14 1.94
C GLN A 96 12.07 9.99 1.04
N CYS A 97 12.17 11.32 1.11
CA CYS A 97 11.53 12.25 0.19
C CYS A 97 12.45 12.72 -0.96
N ALA A 98 13.66 12.17 -1.11
CA ALA A 98 14.59 12.53 -2.19
C ALA A 98 14.20 11.84 -3.50
N VAL A 99 13.04 12.22 -4.05
CA VAL A 99 12.40 11.62 -5.24
C VAL A 99 12.31 12.58 -6.43
N ASN A 100 12.88 13.78 -6.32
CA ASN A 100 12.73 14.86 -7.32
C ASN A 100 13.31 14.50 -8.69
N ASP A 101 14.34 13.65 -8.72
CA ASP A 101 15.01 13.23 -9.96
C ASP A 101 14.40 11.96 -10.57
N TRP A 102 13.36 11.40 -9.94
CA TRP A 102 12.70 10.22 -10.46
C TRP A 102 11.88 10.56 -11.71
N ARG A 103 11.99 9.71 -12.72
CA ARG A 103 11.30 9.84 -14.01
C ARG A 103 10.74 8.49 -14.42
N ASP A 104 9.75 8.55 -15.30
CA ASP A 104 9.09 7.35 -15.86
C ASP A 104 8.48 6.43 -14.79
N ILE A 105 8.15 7.01 -13.63
CA ILE A 105 7.53 6.28 -12.53
C ILE A 105 6.07 5.98 -12.86
N VAL A 106 5.66 4.76 -12.58
CA VAL A 106 4.32 4.23 -12.89
C VAL A 106 3.59 3.70 -11.65
N ALA A 107 4.32 3.43 -10.56
CA ALA A 107 3.77 3.12 -9.26
C ALA A 107 4.73 3.54 -8.15
N VAL A 108 4.20 3.85 -6.98
CA VAL A 108 4.98 4.24 -5.79
C VAL A 108 4.50 3.49 -4.56
N ALA A 109 5.42 3.21 -3.64
CA ALA A 109 5.10 2.70 -2.32
C ALA A 109 5.92 3.43 -1.26
N ALA A 110 5.33 3.65 -0.08
CA ALA A 110 5.96 4.33 1.02
C ALA A 110 6.03 3.41 2.25
N GLY A 111 7.24 3.09 2.66
CA GLY A 111 7.52 2.40 3.92
C GLY A 111 7.69 3.37 5.09
N TRP A 112 8.29 2.91 6.20
CA TRP A 112 8.55 3.81 7.32
C TRP A 112 9.56 4.91 6.99
N ARG A 113 10.72 4.52 6.44
CA ARG A 113 11.88 5.41 6.23
C ARG A 113 12.45 5.30 4.83
N HIS A 114 11.69 4.74 3.91
CA HIS A 114 12.09 4.60 2.52
C HIS A 114 10.88 4.72 1.60
N THR A 115 11.14 5.10 0.38
CA THR A 115 10.18 5.22 -0.71
C THR A 115 10.65 4.35 -1.87
N VAL A 116 9.74 3.71 -2.55
CA VAL A 116 10.01 2.84 -3.69
C VAL A 116 9.22 3.33 -4.89
N GLY A 117 9.87 3.41 -6.05
CA GLY A 117 9.25 3.74 -7.34
C GLY A 117 9.47 2.63 -8.35
N LEU A 118 8.39 2.20 -8.98
CA LEU A 118 8.43 1.31 -10.14
C LEU A 118 8.53 2.14 -11.41
N GLN A 119 9.49 1.85 -12.26
CA GLN A 119 9.66 2.49 -13.57
C GLN A 119 8.88 1.74 -14.66
N SER A 120 8.57 2.42 -15.74
CA SER A 120 7.76 1.89 -16.85
C SER A 120 8.41 0.70 -17.57
N ASP A 121 9.74 0.55 -17.47
CA ASP A 121 10.50 -0.57 -18.03
C ASP A 121 10.53 -1.80 -17.10
N GLY A 122 9.94 -1.72 -15.91
CA GLY A 122 9.92 -2.80 -14.91
C GLY A 122 11.14 -2.81 -13.97
N SER A 123 12.02 -1.82 -14.05
CA SER A 123 13.06 -1.58 -13.05
C SER A 123 12.50 -0.84 -11.84
N VAL A 124 13.25 -0.83 -10.72
CA VAL A 124 12.80 -0.24 -9.46
C VAL A 124 13.87 0.68 -8.90
N VAL A 125 13.44 1.83 -8.42
CA VAL A 125 14.26 2.81 -7.70
C VAL A 125 13.79 2.91 -6.25
N ALA A 126 14.70 3.25 -5.34
CA ALA A 126 14.38 3.47 -3.94
C ALA A 126 15.19 4.63 -3.36
N ALA A 127 14.60 5.35 -2.41
CA ALA A 127 15.25 6.42 -1.66
C ALA A 127 14.95 6.24 -0.17
N GLY A 128 15.87 6.63 0.67
CA GLY A 128 15.69 6.57 2.11
C GLY A 128 16.70 5.69 2.83
N ARG A 129 16.31 5.27 4.04
CA ARG A 129 17.12 4.38 4.87
C ARG A 129 17.37 3.04 4.17
N ASN A 130 18.60 2.52 4.33
CA ASN A 130 19.00 1.23 3.75
C ASN A 130 19.85 0.36 4.71
N ASN A 131 19.66 0.50 6.02
CA ASN A 131 20.49 -0.22 7.00
C ASN A 131 20.20 -1.74 7.04
N GLU A 132 19.00 -2.13 6.66
CA GLU A 132 18.60 -3.56 6.58
C GLU A 132 18.64 -4.08 5.12
N GLY A 133 19.02 -3.23 4.16
CA GLY A 133 19.01 -3.54 2.74
C GLY A 133 17.64 -3.31 2.06
N GLU A 134 16.76 -2.54 2.71
CA GLU A 134 15.40 -2.28 2.22
C GLU A 134 15.35 -1.50 0.91
N CYS A 135 16.43 -0.80 0.54
CA CYS A 135 16.60 -0.11 -0.75
C CYS A 135 17.47 -0.86 -1.77
N ASN A 136 17.87 -2.12 -1.51
CA ASN A 136 18.72 -2.90 -2.42
C ASN A 136 17.91 -3.50 -3.59
N VAL A 137 17.31 -2.64 -4.40
CA VAL A 137 16.38 -2.99 -5.49
C VAL A 137 16.97 -2.83 -6.88
N SER A 138 18.22 -2.32 -7.02
CA SER A 138 18.84 -1.95 -8.30
C SER A 138 19.01 -3.09 -9.31
N GLY A 139 18.95 -4.36 -8.85
CA GLY A 139 18.99 -5.54 -9.72
C GLY A 139 17.62 -6.09 -10.12
N TRP A 140 16.54 -5.41 -9.70
CA TRP A 140 15.19 -5.90 -9.99
C TRP A 140 14.78 -5.52 -11.43
N HIS A 141 14.18 -6.48 -12.11
CA HIS A 141 13.63 -6.35 -13.46
C HIS A 141 12.34 -7.16 -13.58
N ASP A 142 11.54 -6.88 -14.60
CA ASP A 142 10.25 -7.51 -14.84
C ASP A 142 9.25 -7.29 -13.68
N ILE A 143 9.45 -6.24 -12.90
CA ILE A 143 8.54 -5.89 -11.80
C ILE A 143 7.29 -5.20 -12.36
N VAL A 144 6.13 -5.60 -11.84
CA VAL A 144 4.81 -5.07 -12.24
C VAL A 144 4.06 -4.40 -11.08
N ALA A 145 4.49 -4.64 -9.83
CA ALA A 145 4.00 -3.94 -8.65
C ALA A 145 5.06 -3.92 -7.55
N VAL A 146 5.03 -2.91 -6.70
CA VAL A 146 5.92 -2.76 -5.55
C VAL A 146 5.12 -2.51 -4.28
N ALA A 147 5.64 -2.97 -3.15
CA ALA A 147 5.12 -2.64 -1.82
C ALA A 147 6.27 -2.39 -0.86
N ALA A 148 6.06 -1.49 0.09
CA ALA A 148 7.06 -1.13 1.09
C ALA A 148 6.45 -1.26 2.50
N GLY A 149 7.08 -2.09 3.33
CA GLY A 149 6.78 -2.20 4.75
C GLY A 149 7.65 -1.26 5.58
N ASP A 150 7.69 -1.46 6.90
CA ASP A 150 8.55 -0.61 7.75
C ASP A 150 10.04 -0.86 7.47
N TRP A 151 10.42 -2.09 7.16
CA TRP A 151 11.81 -2.55 7.14
C TRP A 151 12.16 -3.43 5.93
N HIS A 152 11.26 -3.60 4.97
CA HIS A 152 11.46 -4.46 3.80
C HIS A 152 10.66 -3.95 2.61
N THR A 153 11.11 -4.35 1.43
CA THR A 153 10.53 -3.97 0.14
C THR A 153 10.19 -5.24 -0.64
N LEU A 154 9.07 -5.21 -1.34
CA LEU A 154 8.57 -6.28 -2.19
C LEU A 154 8.47 -5.83 -3.64
N GLY A 155 8.77 -6.73 -4.54
CA GLY A 155 8.47 -6.63 -5.97
C GLY A 155 7.65 -7.84 -6.42
N LEU A 156 6.54 -7.59 -7.08
CA LEU A 156 5.78 -8.61 -7.80
C LEU A 156 6.31 -8.67 -9.24
N LYS A 157 6.68 -9.85 -9.69
CA LYS A 157 7.13 -10.07 -11.08
C LYS A 157 5.96 -10.37 -12.03
N LEU A 158 6.18 -10.12 -13.31
CA LEU A 158 5.21 -10.38 -14.37
C LEU A 158 4.77 -11.85 -14.44
N ASP A 159 5.62 -12.79 -14.04
CA ASP A 159 5.33 -14.23 -14.01
C ASP A 159 4.51 -14.69 -12.79
N GLY A 160 4.12 -13.76 -11.91
CA GLY A 160 3.36 -14.04 -10.70
C GLY A 160 4.21 -14.58 -9.54
N THR A 161 5.54 -14.51 -9.64
CA THR A 161 6.45 -14.72 -8.51
C THR A 161 6.74 -13.41 -7.78
N ALA A 162 7.28 -13.47 -6.57
CA ALA A 162 7.62 -12.29 -5.78
C ALA A 162 9.09 -12.30 -5.35
N VAL A 163 9.67 -11.11 -5.23
CA VAL A 163 11.00 -10.86 -4.66
C VAL A 163 10.90 -9.92 -3.48
N ALA A 164 11.83 -10.05 -2.54
CA ALA A 164 11.85 -9.19 -1.35
C ALA A 164 13.29 -8.91 -0.90
N VAL A 165 13.52 -7.71 -0.35
CA VAL A 165 14.78 -7.31 0.28
C VAL A 165 14.50 -6.58 1.60
N GLY A 166 15.51 -6.46 2.45
CA GLY A 166 15.41 -5.80 3.75
C GLY A 166 15.46 -6.77 4.91
N ASN A 167 14.92 -6.33 6.05
CA ASN A 167 14.87 -7.13 7.27
C ASN A 167 14.08 -8.42 7.06
N ASN A 168 14.65 -9.55 7.49
CA ASN A 168 14.03 -10.89 7.38
C ASN A 168 14.05 -11.67 8.71
N ARG A 169 14.13 -10.99 9.85
CA ARG A 169 14.22 -11.66 11.18
C ARG A 169 12.99 -12.49 11.52
N TYR A 170 11.83 -12.14 10.96
CA TYR A 170 10.57 -12.85 11.15
C TYR A 170 10.14 -13.61 9.89
N ARG A 171 11.02 -13.76 8.88
CA ARG A 171 10.77 -14.45 7.61
C ARG A 171 9.80 -13.68 6.69
N GLN A 172 9.63 -12.36 6.90
CA GLN A 172 8.76 -11.50 6.08
C GLN A 172 9.21 -11.37 4.63
N CYS A 173 10.48 -11.68 4.33
CA CYS A 173 11.00 -11.73 2.95
C CYS A 173 10.99 -13.15 2.34
N ASN A 174 10.42 -14.17 3.02
CA ASN A 174 10.43 -15.55 2.54
C ASN A 174 9.31 -15.80 1.50
N VAL A 175 9.33 -15.05 0.42
CA VAL A 175 8.33 -15.07 -0.67
C VAL A 175 8.74 -15.89 -1.89
N SER A 176 9.95 -16.46 -1.92
CA SER A 176 10.53 -17.14 -3.10
C SER A 176 9.76 -18.38 -3.59
N LYS A 177 8.90 -18.95 -2.74
CA LYS A 177 8.02 -20.08 -3.10
C LYS A 177 6.64 -19.64 -3.58
N TRP A 178 6.36 -18.35 -3.61
CA TRP A 178 5.07 -17.84 -4.05
C TRP A 178 4.96 -17.91 -5.57
N SER A 179 3.78 -18.29 -6.04
CA SER A 179 3.43 -18.36 -7.47
C SER A 179 1.95 -18.02 -7.65
N GLY A 180 1.59 -17.55 -8.84
CA GLY A 180 0.23 -17.12 -9.14
C GLY A 180 -0.21 -15.88 -8.37
N ILE A 181 0.76 -15.08 -7.88
CA ILE A 181 0.48 -13.84 -7.15
C ILE A 181 0.08 -12.75 -8.13
N VAL A 182 -0.96 -12.00 -7.78
CA VAL A 182 -1.50 -10.88 -8.55
C VAL A 182 -1.42 -9.54 -7.83
N ALA A 183 -1.22 -9.55 -6.49
CA ALA A 183 -0.94 -8.36 -5.70
C ALA A 183 -0.09 -8.70 -4.48
N VAL A 184 0.71 -7.75 -4.01
CA VAL A 184 1.54 -7.86 -2.81
C VAL A 184 1.33 -6.66 -1.91
N ALA A 185 1.38 -6.88 -0.60
CA ALA A 185 1.31 -5.82 0.40
C ALA A 185 2.26 -6.13 1.58
N ALA A 186 2.81 -5.08 2.19
CA ALA A 186 3.81 -5.17 3.23
C ALA A 186 3.43 -4.34 4.46
N GLY A 187 3.51 -4.94 5.64
CA GLY A 187 3.29 -4.30 6.93
C GLY A 187 4.59 -4.07 7.71
N TYR A 188 4.47 -4.00 9.03
CA TYR A 188 5.63 -3.81 9.91
C TYR A 188 6.64 -4.96 9.76
N LEU A 189 6.22 -6.21 10.01
CA LEU A 189 7.06 -7.41 9.99
C LEU A 189 6.35 -8.59 9.32
N HIS A 190 5.38 -8.36 8.46
CA HIS A 190 4.69 -9.39 7.70
C HIS A 190 4.39 -8.93 6.27
N THR A 191 4.17 -9.88 5.42
CA THR A 191 3.95 -9.74 3.99
C THR A 191 2.77 -10.58 3.58
N VAL A 192 1.92 -10.04 2.72
CA VAL A 192 0.73 -10.72 2.19
C VAL A 192 0.77 -10.70 0.67
N GLY A 193 0.42 -11.82 0.07
CA GLY A 193 0.22 -11.99 -1.37
C GLY A 193 -1.21 -12.40 -1.67
N LEU A 194 -1.84 -11.74 -2.63
CA LEU A 194 -3.10 -12.16 -3.20
C LEU A 194 -2.84 -13.05 -4.40
N LYS A 195 -3.47 -14.20 -4.44
CA LYS A 195 -3.40 -15.12 -5.59
C LYS A 195 -4.49 -14.83 -6.61
N SER A 196 -4.25 -15.29 -7.84
CA SER A 196 -5.20 -15.16 -8.96
C SER A 196 -6.55 -15.90 -8.75
N ASP A 197 -6.56 -16.89 -7.84
CA ASP A 197 -7.76 -17.63 -7.46
C ASP A 197 -8.60 -16.95 -6.36
N GLY A 198 -8.21 -15.75 -5.93
CA GLY A 198 -8.90 -14.99 -4.87
C GLY A 198 -8.56 -15.45 -3.46
N THR A 199 -7.59 -16.36 -3.27
CA THR A 199 -7.07 -16.72 -1.95
C THR A 199 -5.87 -15.84 -1.57
N ALA A 200 -5.51 -15.78 -0.29
CA ALA A 200 -4.38 -15.02 0.21
C ALA A 200 -3.33 -15.93 0.84
N VAL A 201 -2.07 -15.50 0.78
CA VAL A 201 -0.93 -16.11 1.48
C VAL A 201 -0.21 -15.06 2.29
N ALA A 202 0.35 -15.44 3.44
CA ALA A 202 1.09 -14.52 4.29
C ALA A 202 2.35 -15.16 4.86
N VAL A 203 3.39 -14.36 5.10
CA VAL A 203 4.61 -14.74 5.79
C VAL A 203 5.05 -13.61 6.73
N GLY A 204 5.84 -13.96 7.73
CA GLY A 204 6.37 -12.98 8.67
C GLY A 204 5.92 -13.22 10.11
N GLN A 205 5.93 -12.14 10.89
CA GLN A 205 5.44 -12.18 12.26
C GLN A 205 3.94 -12.48 12.31
N ASN A 206 3.52 -13.39 13.22
CA ASN A 206 2.11 -13.76 13.42
C ASN A 206 1.74 -13.85 14.91
N LYS A 207 2.24 -12.93 15.74
CA LYS A 207 1.98 -12.95 17.19
C LYS A 207 0.57 -12.50 17.59
N VAL A 208 -0.12 -11.83 16.68
CA VAL A 208 -1.47 -11.29 16.89
C VAL A 208 -2.38 -11.68 15.72
N ASP A 209 -2.10 -12.81 15.08
CA ASP A 209 -2.87 -13.42 13.99
C ASP A 209 -2.94 -12.57 12.70
N GLN A 210 -1.98 -11.65 12.50
CA GLN A 210 -1.93 -10.79 11.32
C GLN A 210 -1.63 -11.53 10.01
N CYS A 211 -1.16 -12.77 10.07
CA CYS A 211 -0.96 -13.66 8.92
C CYS A 211 -2.06 -14.72 8.79
N ASP A 212 -3.13 -14.66 9.60
CA ASP A 212 -4.21 -15.66 9.56
C ASP A 212 -5.21 -15.33 8.45
N VAL A 213 -4.77 -15.57 7.21
CA VAL A 213 -5.51 -15.31 5.97
C VAL A 213 -5.86 -16.57 5.20
N SER A 214 -5.54 -17.76 5.75
CA SER A 214 -5.67 -19.05 5.04
C SER A 214 -7.11 -19.44 4.69
N GLY A 215 -8.09 -18.90 5.43
CA GLY A 215 -9.52 -19.11 5.15
C GLY A 215 -10.13 -18.06 4.21
N TRP A 216 -9.35 -17.13 3.71
CA TRP A 216 -9.88 -16.06 2.86
C TRP A 216 -10.09 -16.55 1.43
N HIS A 217 -11.23 -16.20 0.85
CA HIS A 217 -11.64 -16.50 -0.52
C HIS A 217 -12.39 -15.31 -1.12
N ASP A 218 -12.49 -15.28 -2.44
CA ASP A 218 -13.14 -14.20 -3.22
C ASP A 218 -12.50 -12.83 -2.99
N ILE A 219 -11.22 -12.80 -2.57
CA ILE A 219 -10.49 -11.57 -2.34
C ILE A 219 -10.07 -10.95 -3.67
N VAL A 220 -10.34 -9.66 -3.83
CA VAL A 220 -9.98 -8.85 -5.02
C VAL A 220 -8.92 -7.79 -4.74
N ALA A 221 -8.76 -7.39 -3.46
CA ALA A 221 -7.70 -6.49 -3.03
C ALA A 221 -7.27 -6.78 -1.59
N ILE A 222 -6.01 -6.46 -1.27
CA ILE A 222 -5.43 -6.59 0.06
C ILE A 222 -4.79 -5.28 0.50
N ALA A 223 -4.90 -4.96 1.79
CA ALA A 223 -4.15 -3.88 2.42
C ALA A 223 -3.56 -4.38 3.73
N VAL A 224 -2.38 -3.87 4.07
CA VAL A 224 -1.64 -4.34 5.25
C VAL A 224 -1.18 -3.15 6.09
N GLY A 225 -1.63 -3.14 7.33
CA GLY A 225 -1.20 -2.17 8.33
C GLY A 225 0.03 -2.65 9.11
N SER A 226 0.31 -2.02 10.26
CA SER A 226 1.47 -2.46 11.05
C SER A 226 1.30 -3.88 11.58
N ASN A 227 0.14 -4.22 12.15
CA ASN A 227 -0.11 -5.53 12.77
C ASN A 227 -1.51 -6.07 12.43
N HIS A 228 -2.09 -5.68 11.31
CA HIS A 228 -3.35 -6.21 10.82
C HIS A 228 -3.34 -6.28 9.29
N THR A 229 -4.16 -7.15 8.76
CA THR A 229 -4.34 -7.41 7.33
C THR A 229 -5.81 -7.25 6.98
N ILE A 230 -6.08 -6.64 5.84
CA ILE A 230 -7.43 -6.38 5.33
C ILE A 230 -7.56 -7.04 3.97
N GLY A 231 -8.68 -7.72 3.75
CA GLY A 231 -9.08 -8.28 2.46
C GLY A 231 -10.40 -7.68 1.99
N LEU A 232 -10.42 -7.11 0.80
CA LEU A 232 -11.64 -6.70 0.12
C LEU A 232 -12.15 -7.87 -0.71
N LYS A 233 -13.43 -8.24 -0.52
CA LYS A 233 -14.08 -9.28 -1.31
C LYS A 233 -14.72 -8.71 -2.58
N SER A 234 -14.96 -9.60 -3.54
CA SER A 234 -15.60 -9.25 -4.81
C SER A 234 -17.04 -8.74 -4.69
N ASP A 235 -17.72 -9.04 -3.58
CA ASP A 235 -19.06 -8.55 -3.25
C ASP A 235 -19.08 -7.19 -2.55
N GLY A 236 -17.90 -6.56 -2.35
CA GLY A 236 -17.74 -5.27 -1.68
C GLY A 236 -17.78 -5.35 -0.16
N THR A 237 -17.78 -6.54 0.44
CA THR A 237 -17.58 -6.73 1.89
C THR A 237 -16.09 -6.82 2.22
N VAL A 238 -15.73 -6.68 3.50
CA VAL A 238 -14.33 -6.62 3.95
C VAL A 238 -14.10 -7.61 5.08
N VAL A 239 -12.96 -8.30 5.02
CA VAL A 239 -12.46 -9.17 6.08
C VAL A 239 -11.17 -8.62 6.66
N ALA A 240 -10.90 -8.94 7.94
CA ALA A 240 -9.70 -8.48 8.62
C ALA A 240 -9.11 -9.59 9.50
N ALA A 241 -7.79 -9.56 9.66
CA ALA A 241 -7.05 -10.43 10.58
C ALA A 241 -5.98 -9.61 11.31
N GLY A 242 -5.66 -9.97 12.55
CA GLY A 242 -4.61 -9.35 13.31
C GLY A 242 -5.08 -8.54 14.50
N TRP A 243 -4.20 -7.63 14.93
CA TRP A 243 -4.40 -6.81 16.11
C TRP A 243 -5.58 -5.85 15.97
N ASN A 244 -6.46 -5.82 17.01
CA ASN A 244 -7.71 -5.05 16.98
C ASN A 244 -7.95 -4.20 18.25
N LYS A 245 -6.89 -3.77 18.92
CA LYS A 245 -7.03 -3.02 20.19
C LYS A 245 -7.76 -1.68 20.02
N TYR A 246 -7.64 -1.04 18.87
CA TYR A 246 -8.29 0.25 18.58
C TYR A 246 -9.53 0.10 17.69
N GLY A 247 -9.95 -1.12 17.38
CA GLY A 247 -11.08 -1.38 16.49
C GLY A 247 -10.71 -1.31 15.00
N GLN A 248 -9.42 -1.35 14.64
CA GLN A 248 -8.97 -1.30 13.23
C GLN A 248 -9.39 -2.50 12.38
N CYS A 249 -9.81 -3.60 13.01
CA CYS A 249 -10.39 -4.76 12.32
C CYS A 249 -11.94 -4.79 12.38
N ASN A 250 -12.61 -3.76 12.91
CA ASN A 250 -14.07 -3.70 13.00
C ASN A 250 -14.68 -3.29 11.64
N VAL A 251 -14.55 -4.16 10.65
CA VAL A 251 -14.94 -3.93 9.25
C VAL A 251 -16.06 -4.86 8.80
N SER A 252 -16.62 -5.71 9.67
CA SER A 252 -17.63 -6.72 9.34
C SER A 252 -18.93 -6.14 8.75
N ASP A 253 -19.27 -4.91 9.12
CA ASP A 253 -20.46 -4.21 8.68
C ASP A 253 -20.22 -3.33 7.44
N TRP A 254 -19.02 -3.41 6.85
CA TRP A 254 -18.70 -2.66 5.65
C TRP A 254 -19.26 -3.35 4.41
N PHE A 255 -19.90 -2.57 3.56
CA PHE A 255 -20.45 -2.97 2.27
C PHE A 255 -20.27 -1.86 1.23
N ASP A 256 -20.43 -2.20 -0.05
CA ASP A 256 -20.20 -1.30 -1.18
C ASP A 256 -18.75 -0.73 -1.23
N ILE A 257 -17.78 -1.46 -0.66
CA ILE A 257 -16.38 -1.05 -0.66
C ILE A 257 -15.73 -1.40 -2.00
N VAL A 258 -15.00 -0.46 -2.57
CA VAL A 258 -14.28 -0.61 -3.84
C VAL A 258 -12.77 -0.49 -3.70
N ALA A 259 -12.28 0.08 -2.58
CA ALA A 259 -10.87 0.09 -2.22
C ALA A 259 -10.69 0.11 -0.71
N VAL A 260 -9.57 -0.44 -0.23
CA VAL A 260 -9.17 -0.47 1.17
C VAL A 260 -7.74 0.00 1.34
N ALA A 261 -7.46 0.68 2.45
CA ALA A 261 -6.12 1.02 2.88
C ALA A 261 -5.97 0.78 4.38
N ALA A 262 -4.78 0.37 4.83
CA ALA A 262 -4.51 0.07 6.23
C ALA A 262 -3.25 0.82 6.70
N GLY A 263 -3.42 1.62 7.73
CA GLY A 263 -2.34 2.36 8.39
C GLY A 263 -1.77 1.62 9.59
N CYS A 264 -1.12 2.35 10.50
CA CYS A 264 -0.53 1.74 11.69
C CYS A 264 -1.59 1.03 12.55
N ALA A 265 -2.68 1.71 12.86
CA ALA A 265 -3.75 1.24 13.75
C ALA A 265 -5.14 1.72 13.31
N HIS A 266 -5.33 2.02 12.04
CA HIS A 266 -6.61 2.39 11.44
C HIS A 266 -6.77 1.78 10.07
N THR A 267 -8.00 1.64 9.61
CA THR A 267 -8.38 1.07 8.31
C THR A 267 -9.35 2.01 7.62
N ILE A 268 -9.16 2.16 6.32
CA ILE A 268 -9.95 3.05 5.46
C ILE A 268 -10.65 2.21 4.39
N GLY A 269 -11.92 2.52 4.13
CA GLY A 269 -12.68 1.97 3.02
C GLY A 269 -13.22 3.08 2.12
N LEU A 270 -12.99 2.99 0.82
CA LEU A 270 -13.63 3.82 -0.19
C LEU A 270 -14.90 3.12 -0.67
N LYS A 271 -16.02 3.81 -0.62
CA LYS A 271 -17.31 3.32 -1.12
C LYS A 271 -17.49 3.62 -2.60
N SER A 272 -18.36 2.86 -3.24
CA SER A 272 -18.69 3.03 -4.66
C SER A 272 -19.33 4.39 -5.01
N ASP A 273 -19.83 5.12 -4.02
CA ASP A 273 -20.37 6.49 -4.17
C ASP A 273 -19.30 7.60 -4.00
N GLY A 274 -18.02 7.24 -3.80
CA GLY A 274 -16.92 8.18 -3.60
C GLY A 274 -16.82 8.74 -2.18
N THR A 275 -17.60 8.22 -1.23
CA THR A 275 -17.44 8.52 0.19
C THR A 275 -16.41 7.60 0.83
N VAL A 276 -15.84 8.02 1.96
CA VAL A 276 -14.82 7.27 2.68
C VAL A 276 -15.28 6.99 4.10
N ILE A 277 -15.04 5.77 4.56
CA ILE A 277 -15.25 5.35 5.94
C ILE A 277 -13.94 4.92 6.58
N ALA A 278 -13.85 5.01 7.89
CA ALA A 278 -12.66 4.66 8.65
C ALA A 278 -13.01 4.06 10.00
N VAL A 279 -12.16 3.15 10.49
CA VAL A 279 -12.19 2.59 11.84
C VAL A 279 -10.79 2.49 12.41
N GLY A 280 -10.68 2.46 13.72
CA GLY A 280 -9.42 2.30 14.42
C GLY A 280 -9.04 3.51 15.26
N ASP A 281 -7.74 3.69 15.47
CA ASP A 281 -7.18 4.80 16.21
C ASP A 281 -7.49 6.14 15.51
N ASN A 282 -8.00 7.10 16.28
CA ASN A 282 -8.32 8.45 15.81
C ASN A 282 -7.77 9.57 16.74
N GLU A 283 -6.72 9.27 17.51
CA GLU A 283 -6.10 10.22 18.43
C GLU A 283 -5.67 11.53 17.74
N TYR A 284 -5.31 11.44 16.46
CA TYR A 284 -4.80 12.57 15.66
C TYR A 284 -5.79 13.04 14.57
N GLY A 285 -7.02 12.52 14.54
CA GLY A 285 -7.99 12.83 13.48
C GLY A 285 -7.75 12.06 12.17
N GLN A 286 -6.98 10.97 12.18
CA GLN A 286 -6.70 10.17 10.99
C GLN A 286 -7.91 9.41 10.43
N CYS A 287 -8.98 9.29 11.21
CA CYS A 287 -10.26 8.74 10.78
C CYS A 287 -11.31 9.82 10.44
N ASP A 288 -10.97 11.11 10.48
CA ASP A 288 -11.92 12.22 10.24
C ASP A 288 -12.18 12.42 8.73
N VAL A 289 -12.59 11.35 8.06
CA VAL A 289 -12.81 11.27 6.61
C VAL A 289 -14.28 11.38 6.20
N SER A 290 -15.19 11.49 7.14
CA SER A 290 -16.65 11.45 6.91
C SER A 290 -17.18 12.59 6.02
N SER A 291 -16.44 13.70 5.93
CA SER A 291 -16.75 14.82 5.05
C SER A 291 -16.20 14.66 3.63
N TRP A 292 -15.35 13.66 3.38
CA TRP A 292 -14.73 13.48 2.06
C TRP A 292 -15.76 13.03 1.02
N ARG A 293 -15.71 13.66 -0.14
CA ARG A 293 -16.58 13.37 -1.30
C ARG A 293 -15.74 13.45 -2.57
N GLY A 294 -16.17 12.73 -3.59
CA GLY A 294 -15.52 12.77 -4.88
C GLY A 294 -14.10 12.18 -4.90
N ILE A 295 -13.82 11.26 -3.96
CA ILE A 295 -12.58 10.49 -4.01
C ILE A 295 -12.60 9.64 -5.26
N GLN A 296 -11.50 9.65 -6.00
CA GLN A 296 -11.37 8.98 -7.29
C GLN A 296 -11.54 7.46 -7.13
N MET A 297 -12.32 6.86 -8.04
CA MET A 297 -12.46 5.40 -8.09
C MET A 297 -11.17 4.73 -8.57
N PRO A 298 -10.82 3.54 -8.04
CA PRO A 298 -9.73 2.76 -8.57
C PRO A 298 -9.95 2.41 -10.04
N GLY A 299 -8.93 2.57 -10.87
CA GLY A 299 -8.97 2.19 -12.29
C GLY A 299 -9.52 3.24 -13.26
N ASN A 300 -9.85 4.43 -12.78
CA ASN A 300 -10.23 5.58 -13.64
C ASN A 300 -9.03 6.47 -13.95
#